data_4876500d07e6cbc0982a97b179321f98
#
_entry.id   4876500d07e6cbc0982a97b179321f98
#
_cell.length_a   1.000
_cell.length_b   1.000
_cell.length_c   1.000
_cell.angle_alpha   90.00
_cell.angle_beta   90.00
_cell.angle_gamma   90.00
#
_symmetry.space_group_name_H-M   'P 1'
#
loop_
_entity.id
_entity.type
_entity.pdbx_description
1 polymer ?
#
loop_
_entity_poly.entity_id
_entity_poly.type
_entity_poly.pdbx_seq_one_letter_code
_entity_poly.pdbx_strand_id
1 'polypeptide(L)'
;MRSVALSLLALASTVASAEEAANRLTIVVFGDSQAAGLARGLQRVLIEDQRYRVLNRTHAGAALVHEDSEWLGPIQNFVARETADIAVAMFGGNDRLDMHDARGANLHFRTDPWREAYAERTDRILAALHDAGLRVIWCGNPIARSGTYSTDMGYINDIFAAETARFGAQFVPLWSTFTDDQGNYAAYGKDRGGVTQRMRADDGIHFTAPGYELIAEKLIELFPPSPTHMP
;
A
#
# COMPACT_ATOMS: atom_id res chain seq x y z
N MET A 1 40.35 -12.99 -36.55
CA MET A 1 39.15 -12.11 -36.64
C MET A 1 37.88 -12.64 -35.97
N ARG A 2 37.94 -13.60 -35.01
CA ARG A 2 36.77 -14.15 -34.31
C ARG A 2 36.47 -13.54 -32.91
N SER A 3 37.43 -12.81 -32.31
CA SER A 3 37.29 -12.28 -30.93
C SER A 3 36.54 -10.96 -30.81
N VAL A 4 36.44 -10.14 -31.86
CA VAL A 4 35.80 -8.82 -31.81
C VAL A 4 34.26 -8.91 -31.83
N ALA A 5 33.70 -9.92 -32.51
CA ALA A 5 32.25 -10.09 -32.63
C ALA A 5 31.59 -10.52 -31.30
N LEU A 6 32.29 -11.33 -30.47
CA LEU A 6 31.78 -11.76 -29.16
C LEU A 6 31.73 -10.61 -28.15
N SER A 7 32.69 -9.71 -28.18
CA SER A 7 32.75 -8.54 -27.26
C SER A 7 31.65 -7.51 -27.56
N LEU A 8 31.27 -7.32 -28.81
CA LEU A 8 30.19 -6.41 -29.22
C LEU A 8 28.80 -6.94 -28.84
N LEU A 9 28.58 -8.26 -28.93
CA LEU A 9 27.33 -8.86 -28.51
C LEU A 9 27.12 -8.77 -26.97
N ALA A 10 28.19 -8.97 -26.21
CA ALA A 10 28.12 -8.87 -24.73
C ALA A 10 27.88 -7.42 -24.26
N LEU A 11 28.47 -6.42 -24.94
CA LEU A 11 28.20 -5.02 -24.63
C LEU A 11 26.76 -4.60 -25.00
N ALA A 12 26.22 -5.05 -26.11
CA ALA A 12 24.87 -4.76 -26.53
C ALA A 12 23.83 -5.37 -25.55
N SER A 13 24.09 -6.59 -25.07
CA SER A 13 23.21 -7.25 -24.09
C SER A 13 23.23 -6.56 -22.71
N THR A 14 24.38 -6.05 -22.28
CA THR A 14 24.51 -5.32 -21.00
C THR A 14 23.86 -3.94 -21.06
N VAL A 15 23.94 -3.24 -22.19
CA VAL A 15 23.29 -1.94 -22.39
C VAL A 15 21.78 -2.10 -22.45
N ALA A 16 21.26 -3.09 -23.19
CA ALA A 16 19.82 -3.37 -23.26
C ALA A 16 19.25 -3.73 -21.89
N SER A 17 19.94 -4.55 -21.08
CA SER A 17 19.49 -4.92 -19.75
C SER A 17 19.55 -3.76 -18.74
N ALA A 18 20.49 -2.82 -18.90
CA ALA A 18 20.58 -1.61 -18.09
C ALA A 18 19.48 -0.59 -18.45
N GLU A 19 19.14 -0.48 -19.72
CA GLU A 19 18.08 0.38 -20.24
C GLU A 19 16.69 -0.15 -19.84
N GLU A 20 16.50 -1.46 -19.86
CA GLU A 20 15.31 -2.14 -19.40
C GLU A 20 15.13 -2.01 -17.88
N ALA A 21 16.21 -2.05 -17.11
CA ALA A 21 16.18 -1.79 -15.67
C ALA A 21 15.89 -0.31 -15.32
N ALA A 22 16.35 0.63 -16.14
CA ALA A 22 16.12 2.07 -15.97
C ALA A 22 14.66 2.48 -16.29
N ASN A 23 13.95 1.67 -17.08
CA ASN A 23 12.57 1.94 -17.49
C ASN A 23 11.51 1.26 -16.59
N ARG A 24 11.90 0.63 -15.49
CA ARG A 24 10.99 -0.01 -14.55
C ARG A 24 10.39 0.98 -13.56
N LEU A 25 9.09 0.98 -13.44
CA LEU A 25 8.40 1.68 -12.36
C LEU A 25 8.58 0.91 -11.04
N THR A 26 9.15 1.58 -10.06
CA THR A 26 9.35 1.01 -8.73
C THR A 26 8.18 1.37 -7.82
N ILE A 27 7.51 0.36 -7.30
CA ILE A 27 6.40 0.45 -6.34
C ILE A 27 6.97 0.11 -4.98
N VAL A 28 6.85 1.02 -4.01
CA VAL A 28 7.15 0.73 -2.61
C VAL A 28 5.88 0.59 -1.81
N VAL A 29 5.80 -0.43 -0.96
CA VAL A 29 4.64 -0.68 -0.10
C VAL A 29 5.02 -0.42 1.35
N PHE A 30 4.29 0.47 2.01
CA PHE A 30 4.40 0.78 3.43
C PHE A 30 3.12 0.39 4.18
N GLY A 31 3.25 0.07 5.45
CA GLY A 31 2.12 -0.21 6.33
C GLY A 31 2.35 -1.40 7.25
N ASP A 32 1.25 -1.96 7.72
CA ASP A 32 1.19 -3.02 8.71
C ASP A 32 1.19 -4.45 8.10
N SER A 33 0.65 -5.43 8.81
CA SER A 33 0.55 -6.82 8.36
C SER A 33 -0.35 -7.00 7.12
N GLN A 34 -1.38 -6.17 6.96
CA GLN A 34 -2.23 -6.21 5.77
C GLN A 34 -1.46 -5.67 4.55
N ALA A 35 -0.70 -4.58 4.72
CA ALA A 35 0.20 -4.07 3.69
C ALA A 35 1.27 -5.09 3.29
N ALA A 36 1.80 -5.86 4.25
CA ALA A 36 2.76 -6.93 3.97
C ALA A 36 2.16 -8.04 3.09
N GLY A 37 0.89 -8.38 3.31
CA GLY A 37 0.14 -9.29 2.46
C GLY A 37 -0.08 -8.72 1.06
N LEU A 38 -0.46 -7.44 0.97
CA LEU A 38 -0.66 -6.72 -0.28
C LEU A 38 0.64 -6.63 -1.10
N ALA A 39 1.78 -6.34 -0.47
CA ALA A 39 3.08 -6.34 -1.15
C ALA A 39 3.38 -7.69 -1.82
N ARG A 40 3.11 -8.81 -1.12
CA ARG A 40 3.22 -10.15 -1.70
C ARG A 40 2.19 -10.40 -2.82
N GLY A 41 0.97 -9.86 -2.70
CA GLY A 41 -0.05 -9.91 -3.75
C GLY A 41 0.42 -9.21 -5.02
N LEU A 42 0.92 -7.98 -4.90
CA LEU A 42 1.50 -7.22 -6.01
C LEU A 42 2.69 -7.97 -6.66
N GLN A 43 3.61 -8.53 -5.86
CA GLN A 43 4.72 -9.31 -6.36
C GLN A 43 4.27 -10.54 -7.17
N ARG A 44 3.20 -11.24 -6.75
CA ARG A 44 2.67 -12.39 -7.49
C ARG A 44 1.98 -12.00 -8.79
N VAL A 45 1.13 -10.97 -8.75
CA VAL A 45 0.38 -10.52 -9.93
C VAL A 45 1.31 -9.91 -10.98
N LEU A 46 2.37 -9.24 -10.56
CA LEU A 46 3.34 -8.58 -11.45
C LEU A 46 4.58 -9.43 -11.77
N ILE A 47 4.60 -10.72 -11.39
CA ILE A 47 5.81 -11.55 -11.53
C ILE A 47 6.33 -11.65 -12.97
N GLU A 48 5.44 -11.69 -13.94
CA GLU A 48 5.78 -11.75 -15.38
C GLU A 48 5.88 -10.36 -16.01
N ASP A 49 5.49 -9.31 -15.29
CA ASP A 49 5.48 -7.94 -15.82
C ASP A 49 6.77 -7.19 -15.47
N GLN A 50 7.72 -7.23 -16.39
CA GLN A 50 9.04 -6.62 -16.23
C GLN A 50 9.01 -5.08 -16.13
N ARG A 51 7.87 -4.44 -16.39
CA ARG A 51 7.70 -2.99 -16.27
C ARG A 51 7.70 -2.52 -14.81
N TYR A 52 7.46 -3.42 -13.85
CA TYR A 52 7.32 -3.08 -12.45
C TYR A 52 8.32 -3.79 -11.56
N ARG A 53 8.69 -3.11 -10.49
CA ARG A 53 9.45 -3.67 -9.36
C ARG A 53 8.73 -3.35 -8.07
N VAL A 54 8.47 -4.34 -7.23
CA VAL A 54 7.78 -4.14 -5.95
C VAL A 54 8.75 -4.28 -4.79
N LEU A 55 8.87 -3.21 -4.02
CA LEU A 55 9.66 -3.14 -2.78
C LEU A 55 8.73 -3.24 -1.57
N ASN A 56 8.92 -4.25 -0.75
CA ASN A 56 8.21 -4.39 0.52
C ASN A 56 9.00 -3.67 1.63
N ARG A 57 8.41 -2.60 2.18
CA ARG A 57 8.92 -1.82 3.32
C ARG A 57 7.90 -1.76 4.45
N THR A 58 7.11 -2.82 4.58
CA THR A 58 6.09 -2.96 5.62
C THR A 58 6.66 -3.45 6.93
N HIS A 59 5.99 -3.12 8.03
CA HIS A 59 6.32 -3.62 9.35
C HIS A 59 5.06 -4.18 10.02
N ALA A 60 5.02 -5.49 10.25
CA ALA A 60 3.89 -6.13 10.90
C ALA A 60 3.69 -5.54 12.31
N GLY A 61 2.45 -5.13 12.62
CA GLY A 61 2.12 -4.46 13.86
C GLY A 61 2.34 -2.95 13.86
N ALA A 62 2.86 -2.35 12.78
CA ALA A 62 2.96 -0.89 12.68
C ALA A 62 1.60 -0.24 12.91
N ALA A 63 1.62 0.83 13.69
CA ALA A 63 0.43 1.58 14.08
C ALA A 63 0.77 3.06 14.19
N LEU A 64 -0.06 3.92 13.61
CA LEU A 64 0.14 5.37 13.66
C LEU A 64 -0.08 5.95 15.07
N VAL A 65 -0.74 5.20 15.95
CA VAL A 65 -0.90 5.56 17.37
C VAL A 65 0.38 5.40 18.19
N HIS A 66 1.37 4.68 17.68
CA HIS A 66 2.66 4.47 18.32
C HIS A 66 3.64 5.62 18.06
N GLU A 67 4.88 5.45 18.51
CA GLU A 67 5.94 6.43 18.30
C GLU A 67 6.32 6.58 16.82
N ASP A 68 6.72 7.78 16.43
CA ASP A 68 7.10 8.13 15.04
C ASP A 68 8.18 7.20 14.46
N SER A 69 9.06 6.68 15.30
CA SER A 69 10.12 5.75 14.89
C SER A 69 9.59 4.43 14.32
N GLU A 70 8.35 4.05 14.63
CA GLU A 70 7.76 2.80 14.17
C GLU A 70 7.09 2.90 12.78
N TRP A 71 6.58 4.08 12.42
CA TRP A 71 5.83 4.25 11.16
C TRP A 71 6.39 5.35 10.24
N LEU A 72 6.80 6.50 10.77
CA LEU A 72 7.36 7.59 9.96
C LEU A 72 8.86 7.40 9.70
N GLY A 73 9.61 6.97 10.70
CA GLY A 73 11.05 6.76 10.59
C GLY A 73 11.46 5.85 9.43
N PRO A 74 10.83 4.67 9.22
CA PRO A 74 11.09 3.81 8.08
C PRO A 74 10.83 4.48 6.73
N ILE A 75 9.78 5.31 6.61
CA ILE A 75 9.44 6.06 5.40
C ILE A 75 10.51 7.11 5.12
N GLN A 76 10.87 7.92 6.13
CA GLN A 76 11.92 8.94 6.01
C GLN A 76 13.28 8.34 5.64
N ASN A 77 13.63 7.21 6.24
CA ASN A 77 14.85 6.49 5.90
C ASN A 77 14.84 5.97 4.46
N PHE A 78 13.69 5.52 3.98
CA PHE A 78 13.55 5.07 2.59
C PHE A 78 13.76 6.24 1.62
N VAL A 79 12.98 7.31 1.74
CA VAL A 79 13.05 8.45 0.81
C VAL A 79 14.39 9.20 0.84
N ALA A 80 15.15 9.07 1.93
CA ALA A 80 16.50 9.62 2.03
C ALA A 80 17.57 8.79 1.30
N ARG A 81 17.32 7.52 0.98
CA ARG A 81 18.33 6.57 0.49
C ARG A 81 17.95 5.80 -0.76
N GLU A 82 16.66 5.68 -1.03
CA GLU A 82 16.11 4.91 -2.14
C GLU A 82 15.12 5.76 -2.93
N THR A 83 14.82 5.35 -4.15
CA THR A 83 13.84 6.00 -5.02
C THR A 83 12.74 5.03 -5.39
N ALA A 84 11.54 5.57 -5.58
CA ALA A 84 10.41 4.85 -6.13
C ALA A 84 9.51 5.83 -6.91
N ASP A 85 8.67 5.31 -7.77
CA ASP A 85 7.73 6.08 -8.57
C ASP A 85 6.35 6.12 -7.89
N ILE A 86 5.98 5.02 -7.22
CA ILE A 86 4.68 4.84 -6.61
C ILE A 86 4.86 4.36 -5.17
N ALA A 87 4.21 5.03 -4.22
CA ALA A 87 4.05 4.57 -2.86
C ALA A 87 2.64 4.03 -2.65
N VAL A 88 2.52 2.78 -2.22
CA VAL A 88 1.27 2.18 -1.76
C VAL A 88 1.31 2.14 -0.23
N ALA A 89 0.39 2.82 0.42
CA ALA A 89 0.25 2.86 1.87
C ALA A 89 -1.01 2.11 2.33
N MET A 90 -0.89 1.26 3.36
CA MET A 90 -2.02 0.61 4.01
C MET A 90 -1.73 0.48 5.50
N PHE A 91 -2.39 1.32 6.29
CA PHE A 91 -2.29 1.42 7.74
C PHE A 91 -3.66 1.37 8.38
N GLY A 92 -3.71 1.38 9.71
CA GLY A 92 -4.95 1.57 10.47
C GLY A 92 -5.45 0.31 11.15
N GLY A 93 -5.05 -0.87 10.68
CA GLY A 93 -5.54 -2.14 11.23
C GLY A 93 -5.25 -2.34 12.72
N ASN A 94 -4.22 -1.66 13.26
CA ASN A 94 -3.77 -1.73 14.65
C ASN A 94 -4.11 -0.48 15.48
N ASP A 95 -4.76 0.54 14.88
CA ASP A 95 -4.85 1.90 15.43
C ASP A 95 -6.07 2.17 16.31
N ARG A 96 -6.75 1.11 16.76
CA ARG A 96 -7.92 1.20 17.65
C ARG A 96 -7.54 1.35 19.12
N LEU A 97 -6.61 2.23 19.40
CA LEU A 97 -6.00 2.44 20.71
C LEU A 97 -5.96 3.94 21.03
N ASP A 98 -5.87 4.24 22.33
CA ASP A 98 -5.48 5.56 22.79
C ASP A 98 -4.05 5.87 22.34
N MET A 99 -3.73 7.14 22.18
CA MET A 99 -2.36 7.58 21.88
C MET A 99 -1.98 8.77 22.78
N HIS A 100 -0.73 9.18 22.72
CA HIS A 100 -0.25 10.35 23.44
C HIS A 100 0.04 11.48 22.45
N ASP A 101 -0.23 12.70 22.88
CA ASP A 101 0.26 13.88 22.18
C ASP A 101 1.76 14.14 22.48
N ALA A 102 2.34 15.15 21.82
CA ALA A 102 3.75 15.51 22.01
C ALA A 102 4.09 15.99 23.46
N ARG A 103 3.08 16.26 24.29
CA ARG A 103 3.24 16.67 25.69
C ARG A 103 3.01 15.51 26.65
N GLY A 104 2.71 14.30 26.14
CA GLY A 104 2.42 13.11 26.90
C GLY A 104 0.99 13.04 27.44
N ALA A 105 0.08 13.91 27.01
CA ALA A 105 -1.33 13.81 27.37
C ALA A 105 -2.00 12.65 26.62
N ASN A 106 -2.81 11.86 27.34
CA ASN A 106 -3.54 10.74 26.75
C ASN A 106 -4.69 11.25 25.89
N LEU A 107 -4.77 10.81 24.65
CA LEU A 107 -5.84 11.07 23.70
C LEU A 107 -6.64 9.78 23.51
N HIS A 108 -7.90 9.80 23.95
CA HIS A 108 -8.76 8.63 23.88
C HIS A 108 -9.28 8.40 22.47
N PHE A 109 -9.25 7.16 22.02
CA PHE A 109 -9.71 6.75 20.69
C PHE A 109 -11.10 7.27 20.37
N ARG A 110 -11.29 7.82 19.16
CA ARG A 110 -12.54 8.42 18.63
C ARG A 110 -12.99 9.74 19.28
N THR A 111 -12.16 10.38 20.08
CA THR A 111 -12.40 11.78 20.50
C THR A 111 -11.85 12.75 19.44
N ASP A 112 -12.36 14.01 19.45
CA ASP A 112 -11.87 15.04 18.53
C ASP A 112 -10.36 15.28 18.66
N PRO A 113 -9.75 15.40 19.85
CA PRO A 113 -8.30 15.53 19.98
C PRO A 113 -7.52 14.32 19.40
N TRP A 114 -8.05 13.11 19.56
CA TRP A 114 -7.46 11.93 18.94
C TRP A 114 -7.52 12.00 17.42
N ARG A 115 -8.69 12.39 16.88
CA ARG A 115 -8.89 12.54 15.43
C ARG A 115 -7.90 13.54 14.83
N GLU A 116 -7.75 14.70 15.45
CA GLU A 116 -6.84 15.76 15.00
C GLU A 116 -5.39 15.26 14.99
N ALA A 117 -4.93 14.67 16.07
CA ALA A 117 -3.58 14.14 16.18
C ALA A 117 -3.33 12.95 15.21
N TYR A 118 -4.33 12.12 14.97
CA TYR A 118 -4.22 11.01 14.01
C TYR A 118 -4.18 11.51 12.55
N ALA A 119 -4.96 12.53 12.22
CA ALA A 119 -4.91 13.22 10.94
C ALA A 119 -3.52 13.84 10.70
N GLU A 120 -2.96 14.53 11.70
CA GLU A 120 -1.60 15.10 11.63
C GLU A 120 -0.53 14.03 11.35
N ARG A 121 -0.64 12.85 11.99
CA ARG A 121 0.28 11.73 11.71
C ARG A 121 0.15 11.21 10.28
N THR A 122 -1.07 11.12 9.77
CA THR A 122 -1.34 10.76 8.37
C THR A 122 -0.74 11.79 7.40
N ASP A 123 -0.92 13.08 7.70
CA ASP A 123 -0.35 14.19 6.92
C ASP A 123 1.18 14.11 6.83
N ARG A 124 1.85 13.76 7.92
CA ARG A 124 3.31 13.64 7.95
C ARG A 124 3.83 12.54 7.04
N ILE A 125 3.10 11.41 6.91
CA ILE A 125 3.42 10.36 5.93
C ILE A 125 3.21 10.91 4.51
N LEU A 126 2.03 11.49 4.26
CA LEU A 126 1.68 12.03 2.95
C LEU A 126 2.68 13.09 2.49
N ALA A 127 3.06 14.01 3.37
CA ALA A 127 4.08 15.03 3.09
C ALA A 127 5.43 14.40 2.75
N ALA A 128 5.92 13.44 3.56
CA ALA A 128 7.20 12.79 3.32
C ALA A 128 7.27 12.08 1.95
N LEU A 129 6.18 11.43 1.54
CA LEU A 129 6.10 10.74 0.27
C LEU A 129 5.91 11.71 -0.91
N HIS A 130 5.06 12.73 -0.74
CA HIS A 130 4.80 13.77 -1.74
C HIS A 130 6.07 14.61 -2.03
N ASP A 131 6.78 15.05 -0.99
CA ASP A 131 7.99 15.86 -1.12
C ASP A 131 9.13 15.09 -1.78
N ALA A 132 9.12 13.76 -1.66
CA ALA A 132 10.03 12.87 -2.37
C ALA A 132 9.59 12.59 -3.83
N GLY A 133 8.47 13.18 -4.30
CA GLY A 133 7.98 13.08 -5.67
C GLY A 133 7.25 11.77 -6.00
N LEU A 134 6.86 10.98 -5.00
CA LEU A 134 6.17 9.72 -5.24
C LEU A 134 4.67 9.96 -5.52
N ARG A 135 4.13 9.20 -6.47
CA ARG A 135 2.68 9.07 -6.60
C ARG A 135 2.15 8.20 -5.45
N VAL A 136 1.29 8.78 -4.60
CA VAL A 136 0.78 8.09 -3.43
C VAL A 136 -0.60 7.48 -3.69
N ILE A 137 -0.74 6.19 -3.37
CA ILE A 137 -1.99 5.44 -3.35
C ILE A 137 -2.19 4.92 -1.93
N TRP A 138 -3.25 5.36 -1.28
CA TRP A 138 -3.59 4.96 0.08
C TRP A 138 -4.78 4.00 0.08
N CYS A 139 -4.56 2.77 0.54
CA CYS A 139 -5.60 1.76 0.66
C CYS A 139 -6.37 1.95 1.96
N GLY A 140 -7.69 2.08 1.86
CA GLY A 140 -8.57 2.06 3.01
C GLY A 140 -8.69 0.66 3.61
N ASN A 141 -9.00 0.59 4.90
CA ASN A 141 -9.26 -0.67 5.59
C ASN A 141 -10.59 -1.28 5.10
N PRO A 142 -10.61 -2.58 4.79
CA PRO A 142 -11.83 -3.26 4.38
C PRO A 142 -12.75 -3.56 5.57
N ILE A 143 -14.00 -3.88 5.27
CA ILE A 143 -14.90 -4.48 6.25
C ILE A 143 -14.29 -5.76 6.84
N ALA A 144 -14.48 -6.01 8.13
CA ALA A 144 -14.02 -7.21 8.83
C ALA A 144 -15.22 -8.01 9.39
N ARG A 145 -14.96 -9.24 9.84
CA ARG A 145 -16.00 -10.08 10.43
C ARG A 145 -16.65 -9.45 11.70
N SER A 146 -15.85 -8.77 12.50
CA SER A 146 -16.34 -8.06 13.69
C SER A 146 -16.98 -6.74 13.28
N GLY A 147 -18.25 -6.55 13.60
CA GLY A 147 -18.95 -5.31 13.33
C GLY A 147 -18.37 -4.10 14.07
N THR A 148 -17.94 -4.29 15.32
CA THR A 148 -17.26 -3.24 16.09
C THR A 148 -15.94 -2.84 15.44
N TYR A 149 -15.12 -3.82 15.05
CA TYR A 149 -13.89 -3.53 14.32
C TYR A 149 -14.16 -2.79 13.01
N SER A 150 -15.17 -3.23 12.27
CA SER A 150 -15.56 -2.58 11.01
C SER A 150 -15.99 -1.13 11.21
N THR A 151 -16.78 -0.84 12.26
CA THR A 151 -17.17 0.53 12.59
C THR A 151 -15.97 1.42 12.87
N ASP A 152 -14.99 0.90 13.60
CA ASP A 152 -13.75 1.64 13.89
C ASP A 152 -12.89 1.84 12.63
N MET A 153 -12.81 0.84 11.74
CA MET A 153 -12.13 0.97 10.45
C MET A 153 -12.81 1.99 9.53
N GLY A 154 -14.12 2.07 9.54
CA GLY A 154 -14.87 3.12 8.83
C GLY A 154 -14.48 4.51 9.31
N TYR A 155 -14.44 4.73 10.63
CA TYR A 155 -14.00 6.00 11.22
C TYR A 155 -12.56 6.38 10.84
N ILE A 156 -11.63 5.43 10.85
CA ILE A 156 -10.24 5.63 10.43
C ILE A 156 -10.17 5.94 8.92
N ASN A 157 -10.94 5.23 8.10
CA ASN A 157 -11.01 5.47 6.66
C ASN A 157 -11.50 6.87 6.31
N ASP A 158 -12.44 7.43 7.08
CA ASP A 158 -12.92 8.82 6.87
C ASP A 158 -11.79 9.83 7.07
N ILE A 159 -10.87 9.56 8.00
CA ILE A 159 -9.68 10.41 8.21
C ILE A 159 -8.74 10.26 7.01
N PHE A 160 -8.41 9.04 6.63
CA PHE A 160 -7.51 8.78 5.48
C PHE A 160 -8.04 9.38 4.18
N ALA A 161 -9.33 9.24 3.91
CA ALA A 161 -9.96 9.81 2.71
C ALA A 161 -9.87 11.35 2.69
N ALA A 162 -10.08 12.00 3.85
CA ALA A 162 -9.97 13.45 3.96
C ALA A 162 -8.53 13.94 3.75
N GLU A 163 -7.56 13.30 4.42
CA GLU A 163 -6.16 13.74 4.35
C GLU A 163 -5.53 13.44 2.98
N THR A 164 -5.79 12.28 2.39
CA THR A 164 -5.31 11.98 1.03
C THR A 164 -5.83 12.97 -0.01
N ALA A 165 -7.08 13.40 0.10
CA ALA A 165 -7.66 14.41 -0.80
C ALA A 165 -6.93 15.76 -0.71
N ARG A 166 -6.48 16.15 0.49
CA ARG A 166 -5.72 17.41 0.70
C ARG A 166 -4.35 17.39 0.02
N PHE A 167 -3.72 16.24 -0.07
CA PHE A 167 -2.41 16.04 -0.71
C PHE A 167 -2.48 15.66 -2.19
N GLY A 168 -3.68 15.55 -2.78
CA GLY A 168 -3.84 15.03 -4.14
C GLY A 168 -3.43 13.56 -4.29
N ALA A 169 -3.32 12.83 -3.17
CA ALA A 169 -3.06 11.40 -3.15
C ALA A 169 -4.35 10.63 -3.44
N GLN A 170 -4.21 9.41 -3.99
CA GLN A 170 -5.36 8.60 -4.36
C GLN A 170 -5.79 7.70 -3.20
N PHE A 171 -6.96 7.95 -2.62
CA PHE A 171 -7.59 7.01 -1.70
C PHE A 171 -8.30 5.89 -2.46
N VAL A 172 -8.05 4.63 -2.08
CA VAL A 172 -8.68 3.45 -2.66
C VAL A 172 -9.55 2.76 -1.60
N PRO A 173 -10.87 2.94 -1.65
CA PRO A 173 -11.76 2.24 -0.73
C PRO A 173 -11.78 0.74 -1.06
N LEU A 174 -11.53 -0.09 -0.05
CA LEU A 174 -11.56 -1.56 -0.18
C LEU A 174 -12.84 -2.17 0.42
N TRP A 175 -13.70 -1.37 1.02
CA TRP A 175 -14.86 -1.84 1.77
C TRP A 175 -15.77 -2.74 0.93
N SER A 176 -16.29 -2.22 -0.18
CA SER A 176 -17.22 -2.92 -1.06
C SER A 176 -16.59 -4.09 -1.84
N THR A 177 -15.26 -4.18 -1.89
CA THR A 177 -14.56 -5.29 -2.54
C THR A 177 -14.76 -6.62 -1.79
N PHE A 178 -15.09 -6.55 -0.49
CA PHE A 178 -15.19 -7.71 0.40
C PHE A 178 -16.53 -7.79 1.14
N THR A 179 -17.59 -7.28 0.50
CA THR A 179 -18.98 -7.41 0.95
C THR A 179 -19.76 -8.35 0.06
N ASP A 180 -20.86 -8.90 0.60
CA ASP A 180 -21.92 -9.52 -0.18
C ASP A 180 -22.82 -8.45 -0.86
N ASP A 181 -23.85 -8.89 -1.59
CA ASP A 181 -24.80 -8.02 -2.28
C ASP A 181 -25.65 -7.17 -1.32
N GLN A 182 -25.66 -7.48 -0.02
CA GLN A 182 -26.34 -6.73 1.03
C GLN A 182 -25.41 -5.79 1.81
N GLY A 183 -24.13 -5.75 1.42
CA GLY A 183 -23.11 -4.91 2.06
C GLY A 183 -22.51 -5.49 3.34
N ASN A 184 -22.77 -6.77 3.66
CA ASN A 184 -22.20 -7.44 4.81
C ASN A 184 -20.83 -8.05 4.49
N TYR A 185 -20.05 -8.34 5.55
CA TYR A 185 -18.78 -9.04 5.41
C TYR A 185 -18.90 -10.36 4.67
N ALA A 186 -18.12 -10.54 3.61
CA ALA A 186 -18.03 -11.78 2.86
C ALA A 186 -16.62 -12.40 2.98
N ALA A 187 -16.56 -13.64 3.44
CA ALA A 187 -15.31 -14.39 3.51
C ALA A 187 -14.90 -14.98 2.15
N TYR A 188 -15.84 -15.12 1.24
CA TYR A 188 -15.68 -15.65 -0.11
C TYR A 188 -16.05 -14.59 -1.13
N GLY A 189 -15.38 -14.60 -2.28
CA GLY A 189 -15.63 -13.71 -3.39
C GLY A 189 -15.12 -14.30 -4.69
N LYS A 190 -15.39 -13.63 -5.80
CA LYS A 190 -14.86 -14.03 -7.11
C LYS A 190 -13.47 -13.46 -7.32
N ASP A 191 -12.54 -14.30 -7.78
CA ASP A 191 -11.27 -13.85 -8.31
C ASP A 191 -11.44 -13.22 -9.70
N ARG A 192 -10.37 -12.73 -10.30
CA ARG A 192 -10.36 -12.16 -11.66
C ARG A 192 -10.89 -13.12 -12.73
N GLY A 193 -10.71 -14.43 -12.54
CA GLY A 193 -11.22 -15.46 -13.43
C GLY A 193 -12.72 -15.76 -13.24
N GLY A 194 -13.38 -15.10 -12.27
CA GLY A 194 -14.78 -15.34 -11.92
C GLY A 194 -15.01 -16.56 -11.04
N VAL A 195 -13.94 -17.21 -10.57
CA VAL A 195 -14.02 -18.38 -9.69
C VAL A 195 -14.20 -17.94 -8.25
N THR A 196 -15.21 -18.51 -7.57
CA THR A 196 -15.44 -18.21 -6.15
C THR A 196 -14.35 -18.85 -5.31
N GLN A 197 -13.63 -18.05 -4.56
CA GLN A 197 -12.56 -18.47 -3.68
C GLN A 197 -12.72 -17.83 -2.28
N ARG A 198 -12.00 -18.38 -1.32
CA ARG A 198 -11.91 -17.79 -0.01
C ARG A 198 -10.95 -16.60 -0.07
N MET A 199 -11.46 -15.39 0.20
CA MET A 199 -10.72 -14.13 0.16
C MET A 199 -10.17 -13.72 1.52
N ARG A 200 -10.83 -14.13 2.62
CA ARG A 200 -10.49 -13.69 3.98
C ARG A 200 -9.92 -14.83 4.81
N ALA A 201 -8.90 -14.52 5.61
CA ALA A 201 -8.30 -15.44 6.56
C ALA A 201 -9.27 -15.80 7.71
N ASP A 202 -8.90 -16.78 8.54
CA ASP A 202 -9.73 -17.27 9.64
C ASP A 202 -9.98 -16.24 10.74
N ASP A 203 -9.09 -15.28 10.91
CA ASP A 203 -9.24 -14.19 11.87
C ASP A 203 -10.34 -13.18 11.47
N GLY A 204 -10.75 -13.18 10.19
CA GLY A 204 -11.76 -12.26 9.66
C GLY A 204 -11.26 -10.83 9.46
N ILE A 205 -9.94 -10.62 9.55
CA ILE A 205 -9.25 -9.33 9.36
C ILE A 205 -8.30 -9.40 8.15
N HIS A 206 -7.39 -10.38 8.13
CA HIS A 206 -6.45 -10.56 7.04
C HIS A 206 -7.08 -11.23 5.81
N PHE A 207 -6.33 -11.28 4.74
CA PHE A 207 -6.73 -11.92 3.49
C PHE A 207 -5.94 -13.20 3.23
N THR A 208 -6.51 -14.06 2.41
CA THR A 208 -5.79 -15.16 1.76
C THR A 208 -4.96 -14.64 0.58
N ALA A 209 -4.19 -15.50 -0.06
CA ALA A 209 -3.45 -15.13 -1.27
C ALA A 209 -4.37 -14.59 -2.38
N PRO A 210 -5.50 -15.25 -2.75
CA PRO A 210 -6.45 -14.70 -3.72
C PRO A 210 -7.04 -13.35 -3.31
N GLY A 211 -7.29 -13.13 -2.02
CA GLY A 211 -7.80 -11.84 -1.53
C GLY A 211 -6.80 -10.70 -1.70
N TYR A 212 -5.52 -10.94 -1.41
CA TYR A 212 -4.46 -9.95 -1.66
C TYR A 212 -4.20 -9.72 -3.14
N GLU A 213 -4.31 -10.75 -3.98
CA GLU A 213 -4.19 -10.63 -5.44
C GLU A 213 -5.31 -9.78 -6.02
N LEU A 214 -6.54 -9.95 -5.55
CA LEU A 214 -7.69 -9.12 -5.95
C LEU A 214 -7.47 -7.63 -5.62
N ILE A 215 -6.90 -7.33 -4.43
CA ILE A 215 -6.54 -5.94 -4.09
C ILE A 215 -5.43 -5.44 -5.02
N ALA A 216 -4.39 -6.24 -5.24
CA ALA A 216 -3.28 -5.89 -6.12
C ALA A 216 -3.74 -5.56 -7.54
N GLU A 217 -4.61 -6.37 -8.12
CA GLU A 217 -5.20 -6.15 -9.45
C GLU A 217 -5.95 -4.82 -9.53
N LYS A 218 -6.76 -4.51 -8.51
CA LYS A 218 -7.46 -3.22 -8.41
C LYS A 218 -6.49 -2.03 -8.37
N LEU A 219 -5.35 -2.17 -7.71
CA LEU A 219 -4.35 -1.10 -7.64
C LEU A 219 -3.58 -0.93 -8.95
N ILE A 220 -3.28 -2.02 -9.65
CA ILE A 220 -2.54 -1.99 -10.92
C ILE A 220 -3.30 -1.18 -11.98
N GLU A 221 -4.62 -1.18 -11.98
CA GLU A 221 -5.46 -0.36 -12.87
C GLU A 221 -5.23 1.15 -12.69
N LEU A 222 -4.68 1.55 -11.54
CA LEU A 222 -4.39 2.94 -11.19
C LEU A 222 -2.94 3.34 -11.50
N PHE A 223 -2.08 2.39 -11.85
CA PHE A 223 -0.69 2.69 -12.13
C PHE A 223 -0.55 3.41 -13.48
N PRO A 224 0.40 4.34 -13.60
CA PRO A 224 0.64 5.01 -14.86
C PRO A 224 1.11 3.98 -15.90
N PRO A 225 0.83 4.21 -17.19
CA PRO A 225 1.45 3.42 -18.25
C PRO A 225 2.96 3.56 -18.16
N SER A 226 3.68 2.45 -18.42
CA SER A 226 5.15 2.48 -18.45
C SER A 226 5.67 3.49 -19.47
N PRO A 227 6.78 4.20 -19.20
CA PRO A 227 7.38 5.17 -20.14
C PRO A 227 7.67 4.63 -21.55
N THR A 228 7.79 3.31 -21.70
CA THR A 228 8.05 2.64 -23.00
C THR A 228 6.84 2.59 -23.95
N HIS A 229 5.70 3.13 -23.57
CA HIS A 229 4.46 3.11 -24.37
C HIS A 229 3.87 4.51 -24.62
N MET A 230 4.68 5.56 -24.60
CA MET A 230 4.28 6.82 -25.20
C MET A 230 4.61 6.78 -26.71
N PRO A 231 3.60 6.94 -27.58
CA PRO A 231 3.77 6.95 -29.04
C PRO A 231 4.62 8.13 -29.51
#